data_ba8e170d2c83bd6560f2a3e3b41b219c
#
_entry.id   ba8e170d2c83bd6560f2a3e3b41b219c
#
_cell.length_a   1.000
_cell.length_b   1.000
_cell.length_c   1.000
_cell.angle_alpha   90.00
_cell.angle_beta   90.00
_cell.angle_gamma   90.00
#
_symmetry.space_group_name_H-M   'P 1'
#
loop_
_entity.id
_entity.type
_entity.pdbx_description
1 polymer ?
#
loop_
_entity_poly.entity_id
_entity_poly.type
_entity_poly.pdbx_seq_one_letter_code
_entity_poly.pdbx_strand_id
1 'polypeptide(L)'
;RNVTSSSLLELSPCSGPALAAGSCLSESAFELRDWLQRQGVSRDRPIETLFCKWLPARDLERLEAEAEGLRALIPWADELVLPRPIAVGSAAGRALLVLDRLELGGADPVGWQHMGRALARLHRNSMEAGPGLFGWEGDRWIGAGIQRGGWERSWGRFFCRQRLGDQFSCLARKGLQWQGSEELLERLEPWLDEHQPHASLVHGDLWPGNAAVLSDGRPCIFDPAVSYSDREVDIAMASMFGGLPQEFFMAYNNEWPLPAGAEQR
;
A
#
# COMPACT_ATOMS: atom_id res chain seq x y z
N ARG A 1 17.38 0.39 9.89
CA ARG A 1 18.81 0.74 9.75
C ARG A 1 18.88 2.18 9.36
N ASN A 2 19.65 3.00 10.10
CA ASN A 2 19.83 4.42 9.95
C ASN A 2 20.15 4.80 8.51
N VAL A 3 19.32 5.68 7.92
CA VAL A 3 19.63 6.37 6.68
C VAL A 3 20.39 7.63 7.08
N THR A 4 21.70 7.60 6.92
CA THR A 4 22.55 8.79 7.01
C THR A 4 22.46 9.58 5.72
N SER A 5 22.33 10.89 5.88
CA SER A 5 22.25 11.93 4.86
C SER A 5 23.34 11.85 3.79
N SER A 6 22.95 12.23 2.61
CA SER A 6 23.70 12.51 1.38
C SER A 6 23.90 11.36 0.42
N SER A 7 22.96 11.23 -0.52
CA SER A 7 23.28 11.03 -1.93
C SER A 7 22.01 10.98 -2.77
N LEU A 8 22.04 11.77 -3.78
CA LEU A 8 21.31 11.75 -5.04
C LEU A 8 20.70 10.40 -5.39
N LEU A 9 19.39 10.36 -5.64
CA LEU A 9 18.63 9.22 -6.15
C LEU A 9 18.95 7.89 -5.44
N GLU A 10 18.45 7.70 -4.23
CA GLU A 10 18.32 6.35 -3.69
C GLU A 10 17.27 5.59 -4.53
N LEU A 11 17.77 4.85 -5.52
CA LEU A 11 17.03 3.77 -6.15
C LEU A 11 16.89 2.67 -5.09
N SER A 12 15.88 2.77 -4.24
CA SER A 12 15.59 1.70 -3.29
C SER A 12 14.99 0.51 -4.03
N PRO A 13 15.65 -0.65 -4.04
CA PRO A 13 15.05 -1.84 -4.61
C PRO A 13 14.01 -2.38 -3.64
N CYS A 14 12.77 -2.50 -4.09
CA CYS A 14 11.85 -3.44 -3.49
C CYS A 14 12.42 -4.85 -3.73
N SER A 15 13.21 -5.39 -2.78
CA SER A 15 13.78 -6.75 -2.77
C SER A 15 14.55 -7.17 -4.04
N GLY A 16 15.71 -6.57 -4.29
CA GLY A 16 16.71 -7.01 -5.28
C GLY A 16 18.13 -6.69 -4.78
N PRO A 17 19.18 -7.36 -5.30
CA PRO A 17 20.55 -7.14 -4.84
C PRO A 17 21.00 -5.69 -5.09
N ALA A 18 21.61 -5.10 -4.07
CA ALA A 18 22.17 -3.76 -4.13
C ALA A 18 23.17 -3.63 -5.29
N LEU A 19 22.98 -2.64 -6.15
CA LEU A 19 23.99 -2.23 -7.13
C LEU A 19 25.10 -1.50 -6.40
N ALA A 20 26.35 -1.97 -6.63
CA ALA A 20 27.56 -1.37 -6.10
C ALA A 20 27.63 0.13 -6.48
N ALA A 21 27.79 0.97 -5.49
CA ALA A 21 28.01 2.39 -5.69
C ALA A 21 29.35 2.62 -6.40
N GLY A 22 29.37 3.42 -7.46
CA GLY A 22 30.63 3.99 -7.87
C GLY A 22 30.79 4.62 -9.25
N SER A 23 30.03 4.31 -10.29
CA SER A 23 30.32 4.90 -11.60
C SER A 23 29.15 5.09 -12.58
N CYS A 24 27.95 4.75 -12.21
CA CYS A 24 26.80 4.73 -13.12
C CYS A 24 25.76 5.83 -12.85
N LEU A 25 25.94 6.70 -11.84
CA LEU A 25 24.91 7.64 -11.37
C LEU A 25 24.71 8.83 -12.32
N SER A 26 25.73 9.30 -13.03
CA SER A 26 25.61 10.45 -13.92
C SER A 26 24.88 10.10 -15.22
N GLU A 27 25.18 8.98 -15.84
CA GLU A 27 24.49 8.51 -17.04
C GLU A 27 23.05 8.09 -16.73
N SER A 28 22.84 7.32 -15.65
CA SER A 28 21.50 6.89 -15.22
C SER A 28 20.59 8.05 -14.84
N ALA A 29 21.12 9.11 -14.22
CA ALA A 29 20.36 10.30 -13.89
C ALA A 29 19.98 11.12 -15.14
N PHE A 30 20.85 11.15 -16.14
CA PHE A 30 20.59 11.81 -17.42
C PHE A 30 19.51 11.05 -18.20
N GLU A 31 19.61 9.73 -18.30
CA GLU A 31 18.60 8.88 -18.92
C GLU A 31 17.24 8.97 -18.26
N LEU A 32 17.21 9.04 -16.92
CA LEU A 32 15.97 9.23 -16.15
C LEU A 32 15.32 10.57 -16.46
N ARG A 33 16.11 11.65 -16.56
CA ARG A 33 15.60 13.00 -16.86
C ARG A 33 14.98 13.05 -18.26
N ASP A 34 15.61 12.46 -19.25
CA ASP A 34 15.10 12.38 -20.62
C ASP A 34 13.84 11.50 -20.70
N TRP A 35 13.81 10.40 -19.95
CA TRP A 35 12.62 9.57 -19.86
C TRP A 35 11.46 10.34 -19.21
N LEU A 36 11.69 11.04 -18.11
CA LEU A 36 10.68 11.86 -17.44
C LEU A 36 10.10 12.93 -18.35
N GLN A 37 10.96 13.56 -19.19
CA GLN A 37 10.50 14.52 -20.19
C GLN A 37 9.55 13.89 -21.22
N ARG A 38 9.87 12.69 -21.70
CA ARG A 38 8.97 11.94 -22.58
C ARG A 38 7.65 11.58 -21.92
N GLN A 39 7.61 11.52 -20.58
CA GLN A 39 6.39 11.35 -19.77
C GLN A 39 5.68 12.69 -19.47
N GLY A 40 6.14 13.81 -20.04
CA GLY A 40 5.53 15.13 -19.83
C GLY A 40 5.94 15.85 -18.54
N VAL A 41 6.95 15.34 -17.82
CA VAL A 41 7.47 15.99 -16.61
C VAL A 41 8.37 17.15 -16.97
N SER A 42 8.13 18.34 -16.36
CA SER A 42 8.93 19.55 -16.62
C SER A 42 10.41 19.34 -16.29
N ARG A 43 11.28 19.91 -17.13
CA ARG A 43 12.74 19.97 -16.89
C ARG A 43 13.11 20.73 -15.62
N ASP A 44 12.31 21.70 -15.26
CA ASP A 44 12.57 22.58 -14.12
C ASP A 44 12.26 21.90 -12.77
N ARG A 45 11.62 20.71 -12.78
CA ARG A 45 11.37 19.98 -11.56
C ARG A 45 12.67 19.41 -10.99
N PRO A 46 13.07 19.79 -9.76
CA PRO A 46 14.29 19.29 -9.15
C PRO A 46 14.22 17.78 -8.93
N ILE A 47 15.26 17.03 -9.34
CA ILE A 47 15.30 15.57 -9.20
C ILE A 47 15.30 15.15 -7.72
N GLU A 48 15.89 15.94 -6.84
CA GLU A 48 15.92 15.73 -5.40
C GLU A 48 14.53 15.73 -4.75
N THR A 49 13.52 16.25 -5.43
CA THR A 49 12.11 16.19 -4.99
C THR A 49 11.39 14.93 -5.42
N LEU A 50 12.09 14.02 -6.09
CA LEU A 50 11.55 12.78 -6.65
C LEU A 50 12.07 11.57 -5.89
N PHE A 51 11.20 10.57 -5.77
CA PHE A 51 11.53 9.23 -5.33
C PHE A 51 11.28 8.24 -6.45
N CYS A 52 12.26 7.41 -6.79
CA CYS A 52 12.14 6.46 -7.89
C CYS A 52 12.23 5.03 -7.37
N LYS A 53 11.16 4.25 -7.59
CA LYS A 53 11.15 2.80 -7.46
C LYS A 53 11.45 2.15 -8.80
N TRP A 54 12.14 1.02 -8.78
CA TRP A 54 12.36 0.23 -9.97
C TRP A 54 12.25 -1.27 -9.72
N LEU A 55 11.80 -1.98 -10.74
CA LEU A 55 11.71 -3.44 -10.79
C LEU A 55 12.26 -3.92 -12.15
N PRO A 56 12.51 -5.24 -12.33
CA PRO A 56 12.70 -5.79 -13.68
C PRO A 56 11.56 -5.40 -14.61
N ALA A 57 11.83 -5.16 -15.89
CA ALA A 57 10.83 -4.67 -16.85
C ALA A 57 9.56 -5.53 -16.92
N ARG A 58 9.69 -6.86 -16.68
CA ARG A 58 8.57 -7.80 -16.63
C ARG A 58 7.57 -7.56 -15.49
N ASP A 59 7.99 -6.80 -14.48
CA ASP A 59 7.17 -6.52 -13.28
C ASP A 59 6.52 -5.12 -13.34
N LEU A 60 6.39 -4.53 -14.54
CA LEU A 60 5.81 -3.20 -14.74
C LEU A 60 4.40 -3.10 -14.16
N GLU A 61 3.57 -4.10 -14.35
CA GLU A 61 2.18 -4.15 -13.85
C GLU A 61 2.09 -3.92 -12.34
N ARG A 62 3.10 -4.34 -11.57
CA ARG A 62 3.14 -4.12 -10.12
C ARG A 62 3.29 -2.64 -9.77
N LEU A 63 4.13 -1.91 -10.50
CA LEU A 63 4.33 -0.48 -10.31
C LEU A 63 3.14 0.35 -10.84
N GLU A 64 2.52 -0.11 -11.92
CA GLU A 64 1.28 0.48 -12.43
C GLU A 64 0.14 0.32 -11.42
N ALA A 65 -0.01 -0.88 -10.83
CA ALA A 65 -0.99 -1.16 -9.78
C ALA A 65 -0.77 -0.30 -8.52
N GLU A 66 0.48 -0.10 -8.10
CA GLU A 66 0.80 0.79 -6.99
C GLU A 66 0.44 2.25 -7.30
N ALA A 67 0.82 2.73 -8.50
CA ALA A 67 0.49 4.08 -8.95
C ALA A 67 -1.03 4.30 -9.02
N GLU A 68 -1.79 3.31 -9.49
CA GLU A 68 -3.24 3.34 -9.51
C GLU A 68 -3.81 3.37 -8.09
N GLY A 69 -3.31 2.54 -7.19
CA GLY A 69 -3.72 2.51 -5.79
C GLY A 69 -3.51 3.86 -5.08
N LEU A 70 -2.35 4.48 -5.27
CA LEU A 70 -2.09 5.83 -4.75
C LEU A 70 -3.09 6.85 -5.31
N ARG A 71 -3.35 6.83 -6.63
CA ARG A 71 -4.34 7.74 -7.24
C ARG A 71 -5.76 7.51 -6.71
N ALA A 72 -6.11 6.27 -6.39
CA ALA A 72 -7.42 5.94 -5.84
C ALA A 72 -7.60 6.44 -4.41
N LEU A 73 -6.53 6.39 -3.58
CA LEU A 73 -6.57 6.85 -2.18
C LEU A 73 -6.53 8.37 -2.04
N ILE A 74 -5.77 9.08 -2.89
CA ILE A 74 -5.52 10.52 -2.78
C ILE A 74 -6.80 11.35 -2.64
N PRO A 75 -7.91 11.12 -3.37
CA PRO A 75 -9.13 11.90 -3.22
C PRO A 75 -9.79 11.82 -1.84
N TRP A 76 -9.51 10.78 -1.07
CA TRP A 76 -10.08 10.52 0.25
C TRP A 76 -9.13 10.85 1.41
N ALA A 77 -7.89 11.22 1.07
CA ALA A 77 -6.77 11.28 2.02
C ALA A 77 -6.88 12.41 3.06
N ASP A 78 -7.62 13.51 2.74
CA ASP A 78 -7.78 14.68 3.60
C ASP A 78 -6.42 15.16 4.19
N GLU A 79 -6.18 14.96 5.50
CA GLU A 79 -4.94 15.32 6.18
C GLU A 79 -3.81 14.28 5.99
N LEU A 80 -4.10 13.13 5.39
CA LEU A 80 -3.15 12.06 5.17
C LEU A 80 -2.33 12.31 3.90
N VAL A 81 -1.01 12.32 4.02
CA VAL A 81 -0.12 12.54 2.88
C VAL A 81 0.17 11.21 2.19
N LEU A 82 -0.05 11.18 0.87
CA LEU A 82 0.37 10.10 0.00
C LEU A 82 1.33 10.64 -1.07
N PRO A 83 2.39 9.92 -1.44
CA PRO A 83 3.27 10.33 -2.53
C PRO A 83 2.50 10.29 -3.85
N ARG A 84 2.51 11.40 -4.61
CA ARG A 84 1.80 11.46 -5.89
C ARG A 84 2.57 10.71 -6.97
N PRO A 85 1.95 9.78 -7.71
CA PRO A 85 2.55 9.18 -8.89
C PRO A 85 2.74 10.22 -10.00
N ILE A 86 4.01 10.44 -10.37
CA ILE A 86 4.43 11.41 -11.38
C ILE A 86 4.54 10.75 -12.73
N ALA A 87 5.20 9.60 -12.78
CA ALA A 87 5.36 8.81 -13.99
C ALA A 87 5.51 7.32 -13.64
N VAL A 88 4.99 6.46 -14.50
CA VAL A 88 5.16 5.01 -14.43
C VAL A 88 5.39 4.48 -15.85
N GLY A 89 6.31 3.53 -16.02
CA GLY A 89 6.60 2.93 -17.32
C GLY A 89 7.93 2.20 -17.35
N SER A 90 8.43 1.93 -18.55
CA SER A 90 9.68 1.20 -18.73
C SER A 90 10.78 2.09 -19.36
N ALA A 91 11.99 1.95 -18.84
CA ALA A 91 13.19 2.55 -19.41
C ALA A 91 14.42 1.67 -19.10
N ALA A 92 15.37 1.62 -20.03
CA ALA A 92 16.66 0.92 -19.87
C ALA A 92 16.51 -0.52 -19.33
N GLY A 93 15.50 -1.28 -19.79
CA GLY A 93 15.25 -2.65 -19.36
C GLY A 93 14.65 -2.80 -17.94
N ARG A 94 14.16 -1.71 -17.35
CA ARG A 94 13.55 -1.65 -16.01
C ARG A 94 12.15 -1.07 -16.08
N ALA A 95 11.29 -1.52 -15.18
CA ALA A 95 10.05 -0.84 -14.84
C ALA A 95 10.37 0.24 -13.81
N LEU A 96 9.78 1.42 -13.95
CA LEU A 96 10.00 2.59 -13.11
C LEU A 96 8.68 3.16 -12.62
N LEU A 97 8.63 3.53 -11.35
CA LEU A 97 7.59 4.38 -10.76
C LEU A 97 8.26 5.56 -10.09
N VAL A 98 7.93 6.76 -10.55
CA VAL A 98 8.45 8.00 -9.99
C VAL A 98 7.34 8.71 -9.22
N LEU A 99 7.63 9.03 -7.98
CA LEU A 99 6.74 9.60 -6.98
C LEU A 99 7.29 10.93 -6.46
N ASP A 100 6.45 11.73 -5.80
CA ASP A 100 6.92 12.78 -4.91
C ASP A 100 7.75 12.16 -3.78
N ARG A 101 8.90 12.75 -3.49
CA ARG A 101 9.70 12.37 -2.34
C ARG A 101 9.06 12.89 -1.06
N LEU A 102 8.92 12.02 -0.07
CA LEU A 102 8.45 12.35 1.25
C LEU A 102 9.63 12.52 2.20
N GLU A 103 9.67 13.62 2.94
CA GLU A 103 10.68 13.87 3.98
C GLU A 103 10.18 13.28 5.30
N LEU A 104 10.60 12.04 5.57
CA LEU A 104 10.20 11.32 6.77
C LEU A 104 10.84 11.93 8.01
N GLY A 105 10.03 12.08 9.06
CA GLY A 105 10.43 12.59 10.37
C GLY A 105 10.68 11.48 11.40
N GLY A 106 10.75 11.89 12.66
CA GLY A 106 10.83 10.98 13.80
C GLY A 106 9.47 10.55 14.32
N ALA A 107 9.49 9.75 15.39
CA ALA A 107 8.28 9.35 16.09
C ALA A 107 7.61 10.58 16.73
N ASP A 108 6.37 10.85 16.35
CA ASP A 108 5.54 11.93 16.90
C ASP A 108 4.16 11.38 17.28
N PRO A 109 3.82 11.29 18.58
CA PRO A 109 2.52 10.82 19.04
C PRO A 109 1.35 11.60 18.45
N VAL A 110 1.49 12.91 18.23
CA VAL A 110 0.44 13.76 17.64
C VAL A 110 0.23 13.40 16.17
N GLY A 111 1.30 13.20 15.42
CA GLY A 111 1.24 12.74 14.04
C GLY A 111 0.53 11.39 13.89
N TRP A 112 0.78 10.45 14.82
CA TRP A 112 0.07 9.16 14.85
C TRP A 112 -1.41 9.28 15.20
N GLN A 113 -1.79 10.19 16.09
CA GLN A 113 -3.20 10.50 16.35
C GLN A 113 -3.88 11.09 15.10
N HIS A 114 -3.20 11.99 14.40
CA HIS A 114 -3.70 12.54 13.13
C HIS A 114 -3.89 11.43 12.10
N MET A 115 -2.93 10.51 11.98
CA MET A 115 -3.05 9.36 11.07
C MET A 115 -4.28 8.51 11.37
N GLY A 116 -4.50 8.16 12.63
CA GLY A 116 -5.66 7.36 13.03
C GLY A 116 -6.99 8.01 12.63
N ARG A 117 -7.16 9.31 12.93
CA ARG A 117 -8.36 10.06 12.54
C ARG A 117 -8.53 10.15 11.02
N ALA A 118 -7.45 10.50 10.32
CA ALA A 118 -7.48 10.67 8.87
C ALA A 118 -7.79 9.36 8.15
N LEU A 119 -7.23 8.23 8.60
CA LEU A 119 -7.55 6.92 8.04
C LEU A 119 -9.02 6.52 8.31
N ALA A 120 -9.54 6.79 9.51
CA ALA A 120 -10.95 6.53 9.81
C ALA A 120 -11.90 7.31 8.89
N ARG A 121 -11.58 8.58 8.61
CA ARG A 121 -12.33 9.41 7.66
C ARG A 121 -12.21 8.90 6.23
N LEU A 122 -11.01 8.52 5.80
CA LEU A 122 -10.78 7.92 4.49
C LEU A 122 -11.68 6.69 4.29
N HIS A 123 -11.67 5.77 5.24
CA HIS A 123 -12.49 4.56 5.19
C HIS A 123 -13.99 4.89 5.14
N ARG A 124 -14.48 5.82 5.98
CA ARG A 124 -15.90 6.20 6.03
C ARG A 124 -16.34 6.90 4.75
N ASN A 125 -15.59 7.89 4.30
CA ASN A 125 -15.96 8.67 3.12
C ASN A 125 -15.92 7.82 1.85
N SER A 126 -14.92 6.95 1.71
CA SER A 126 -14.83 6.03 0.58
C SER A 126 -15.90 4.94 0.60
N MET A 127 -16.37 4.52 1.77
CA MET A 127 -17.50 3.61 1.92
C MET A 127 -18.81 4.27 1.42
N GLU A 128 -19.08 5.50 1.85
CA GLU A 128 -20.29 6.22 1.49
C GLU A 128 -20.43 6.47 -0.01
N ALA A 129 -19.32 6.69 -0.70
CA ALA A 129 -19.29 6.99 -2.14
C ALA A 129 -18.84 5.79 -3.00
N GLY A 130 -18.51 4.67 -2.38
CA GLY A 130 -17.95 3.49 -3.03
C GLY A 130 -18.98 2.62 -3.76
N PRO A 131 -18.52 1.56 -4.42
CA PRO A 131 -19.38 0.71 -5.24
C PRO A 131 -20.30 -0.21 -4.43
N GLY A 132 -20.14 -0.30 -3.11
CA GLY A 132 -20.86 -1.25 -2.25
C GLY A 132 -20.52 -2.74 -2.54
N LEU A 133 -19.39 -2.99 -3.16
CA LEU A 133 -18.86 -4.30 -3.48
C LEU A 133 -17.45 -4.44 -2.90
N PHE A 134 -17.04 -5.66 -2.59
CA PHE A 134 -15.69 -5.97 -2.12
C PHE A 134 -14.80 -6.37 -3.31
N GLY A 135 -13.58 -5.86 -3.35
CA GLY A 135 -12.65 -6.18 -4.42
C GLY A 135 -11.98 -4.98 -5.07
N TRP A 136 -11.39 -5.25 -6.23
CA TRP A 136 -10.80 -4.25 -7.12
C TRP A 136 -10.82 -4.77 -8.54
N GLU A 137 -10.82 -3.89 -9.54
CA GLU A 137 -10.93 -4.29 -10.94
C GLU A 137 -9.72 -5.11 -11.41
N GLY A 138 -8.51 -4.72 -11.02
CA GLY A 138 -7.26 -5.38 -11.43
C GLY A 138 -6.52 -6.03 -10.27
N ASP A 139 -5.52 -6.83 -10.63
CA ASP A 139 -4.63 -7.48 -9.66
C ASP A 139 -3.83 -6.46 -8.85
N ARG A 140 -3.52 -6.82 -7.61
CA ARG A 140 -2.66 -6.06 -6.68
C ARG A 140 -1.55 -6.96 -6.17
N TRP A 141 -0.55 -6.38 -5.50
CA TRP A 141 0.56 -7.13 -4.95
C TRP A 141 0.88 -6.71 -3.52
N ILE A 142 1.12 -7.69 -2.65
CA ILE A 142 1.77 -7.52 -1.37
C ILE A 142 3.13 -8.20 -1.47
N GLY A 143 4.21 -7.41 -1.44
CA GLY A 143 5.54 -7.92 -1.76
C GLY A 143 5.57 -8.57 -3.14
N ALA A 144 5.97 -9.86 -3.22
CA ALA A 144 5.96 -10.64 -4.46
C ALA A 144 4.65 -11.44 -4.68
N GLY A 145 3.73 -11.39 -3.72
CA GLY A 145 2.48 -12.13 -3.74
C GLY A 145 1.39 -11.41 -4.51
N ILE A 146 0.84 -12.06 -5.53
CA ILE A 146 -0.30 -11.52 -6.28
C ILE A 146 -1.56 -11.62 -5.44
N GLN A 147 -2.36 -10.56 -5.47
CA GLN A 147 -3.72 -10.49 -4.95
C GLN A 147 -4.68 -10.28 -6.12
N ARG A 148 -5.42 -11.30 -6.47
CA ARG A 148 -6.28 -11.25 -7.66
C ARG A 148 -7.37 -10.21 -7.53
N GLY A 149 -7.61 -9.52 -8.64
CA GLY A 149 -8.73 -8.62 -8.83
C GLY A 149 -10.05 -9.38 -8.97
N GLY A 150 -11.13 -8.61 -9.02
CA GLY A 150 -12.50 -9.09 -9.12
C GLY A 150 -13.38 -8.49 -8.04
N TRP A 151 -14.71 -8.55 -8.27
CA TRP A 151 -15.71 -7.94 -7.41
C TRP A 151 -16.64 -9.00 -6.83
N GLU A 152 -16.91 -8.93 -5.54
CA GLU A 152 -17.81 -9.81 -4.80
C GLU A 152 -18.81 -9.00 -3.95
N ARG A 153 -19.99 -9.57 -3.72
CA ARG A 153 -21.01 -8.97 -2.85
C ARG A 153 -20.83 -9.35 -1.40
N SER A 154 -20.23 -10.50 -1.13
CA SER A 154 -19.97 -11.03 0.20
C SER A 154 -18.51 -10.76 0.57
N TRP A 155 -18.30 -10.19 1.75
CA TRP A 155 -16.96 -9.97 2.31
C TRP A 155 -16.24 -11.28 2.55
N GLY A 156 -16.90 -12.20 3.24
CA GLY A 156 -16.33 -13.52 3.56
C GLY A 156 -15.88 -14.24 2.30
N ARG A 157 -16.73 -14.22 1.23
CA ARG A 157 -16.39 -14.84 -0.04
C ARG A 157 -15.19 -14.19 -0.72
N PHE A 158 -15.14 -12.86 -0.76
CA PHE A 158 -14.00 -12.12 -1.32
C PHE A 158 -12.72 -12.47 -0.58
N PHE A 159 -12.72 -12.37 0.76
CA PHE A 159 -11.54 -12.62 1.58
C PHE A 159 -11.08 -14.07 1.48
N CYS A 160 -12.01 -15.03 1.62
CA CYS A 160 -11.68 -16.44 1.58
C CYS A 160 -11.17 -16.90 0.21
N ARG A 161 -11.72 -16.39 -0.89
CA ARG A 161 -11.34 -16.83 -2.24
C ARG A 161 -10.17 -16.06 -2.81
N GLN A 162 -10.26 -14.71 -2.81
CA GLN A 162 -9.32 -13.84 -3.51
C GLN A 162 -8.19 -13.32 -2.61
N ARG A 163 -8.19 -13.66 -1.33
CA ARG A 163 -7.10 -13.32 -0.41
C ARG A 163 -6.47 -14.60 0.15
N LEU A 164 -7.12 -15.29 1.08
CA LEU A 164 -6.57 -16.51 1.68
C LEU A 164 -6.43 -17.66 0.68
N GLY A 165 -7.44 -17.92 -0.15
CA GLY A 165 -7.42 -19.00 -1.14
C GLY A 165 -6.30 -18.85 -2.16
N ASP A 166 -6.03 -17.61 -2.62
CA ASP A 166 -4.89 -17.33 -3.49
C ASP A 166 -3.55 -17.59 -2.78
N GLN A 167 -3.42 -17.27 -1.48
CA GLN A 167 -2.22 -17.57 -0.71
C GLN A 167 -2.02 -19.07 -0.52
N PHE A 168 -3.07 -19.83 -0.19
CA PHE A 168 -2.98 -21.29 -0.12
C PHE A 168 -2.61 -21.91 -1.47
N SER A 169 -3.18 -21.41 -2.56
CA SER A 169 -2.82 -21.82 -3.91
C SER A 169 -1.34 -21.50 -4.24
N CYS A 170 -0.85 -20.36 -3.79
CA CYS A 170 0.55 -19.98 -3.96
C CYS A 170 1.48 -20.91 -3.17
N LEU A 171 1.14 -21.26 -1.93
CA LEU A 171 1.88 -22.22 -1.11
C LEU A 171 1.89 -23.62 -1.75
N ALA A 172 0.74 -24.08 -2.25
CA ALA A 172 0.63 -25.37 -2.91
C ALA A 172 1.54 -25.47 -4.16
N ARG A 173 1.62 -24.41 -4.97
CA ARG A 173 2.56 -24.35 -6.10
C ARG A 173 4.04 -24.43 -5.69
N LYS A 174 4.36 -24.09 -4.45
CA LYS A 174 5.72 -24.22 -3.85
C LYS A 174 5.92 -25.56 -3.14
N GLY A 175 4.95 -26.50 -3.27
CA GLY A 175 4.99 -27.80 -2.61
C GLY A 175 4.62 -27.78 -1.13
N LEU A 176 4.10 -26.66 -0.62
CA LEU A 176 3.65 -26.51 0.75
C LEU A 176 2.12 -26.62 0.79
N GLN A 177 1.58 -27.73 1.29
CA GLN A 177 0.15 -27.90 1.46
C GLN A 177 -0.24 -27.74 2.93
N TRP A 178 -1.23 -26.92 3.19
CA TRP A 178 -1.85 -26.83 4.50
C TRP A 178 -3.07 -27.75 4.55
N GLN A 179 -2.98 -28.82 5.31
CA GLN A 179 -4.13 -29.72 5.53
C GLN A 179 -5.25 -28.96 6.26
N GLY A 180 -6.49 -29.10 5.78
CA GLY A 180 -7.64 -28.40 6.34
C GLY A 180 -7.85 -26.98 5.83
N SER A 181 -7.09 -26.51 4.82
CA SER A 181 -7.29 -25.18 4.25
C SER A 181 -8.69 -24.98 3.65
N GLU A 182 -9.24 -25.98 2.97
CA GLU A 182 -10.60 -25.92 2.40
C GLU A 182 -11.67 -25.83 3.50
N GLU A 183 -11.59 -26.70 4.52
CA GLU A 183 -12.50 -26.66 5.67
C GLU A 183 -12.42 -25.33 6.42
N LEU A 184 -11.20 -24.78 6.59
CA LEU A 184 -11.02 -23.47 7.18
C LEU A 184 -11.76 -22.38 6.39
N LEU A 185 -11.60 -22.35 5.07
CA LEU A 185 -12.23 -21.35 4.20
C LEU A 185 -13.76 -21.46 4.22
N GLU A 186 -14.30 -22.68 4.18
CA GLU A 186 -15.75 -22.93 4.25
C GLU A 186 -16.37 -22.44 5.57
N ARG A 187 -15.65 -22.56 6.69
CA ARG A 187 -16.11 -22.07 8.00
C ARG A 187 -15.89 -20.57 8.18
N LEU A 188 -14.85 -20.04 7.59
CA LEU A 188 -14.47 -18.63 7.74
C LEU A 188 -15.39 -17.72 6.92
N GLU A 189 -15.80 -18.14 5.70
CA GLU A 189 -16.65 -17.34 4.81
C GLU A 189 -17.92 -16.84 5.51
N PRO A 190 -18.82 -17.70 6.06
CA PRO A 190 -20.03 -17.23 6.74
C PRO A 190 -19.73 -16.45 8.02
N TRP A 191 -18.70 -16.82 8.78
CA TRP A 191 -18.33 -16.12 10.00
C TRP A 191 -17.89 -14.67 9.75
N LEU A 192 -17.15 -14.42 8.67
CA LEU A 192 -16.75 -13.06 8.26
C LEU A 192 -17.94 -12.23 7.77
N ASP A 193 -18.99 -12.86 7.24
CA ASP A 193 -20.20 -12.16 6.80
C ASP A 193 -21.19 -11.83 7.95
N GLU A 194 -21.05 -12.49 9.13
CA GLU A 194 -21.99 -12.30 10.26
C GLU A 194 -22.08 -10.85 10.75
N HIS A 195 -20.97 -10.09 10.72
CA HIS A 195 -20.98 -8.70 11.17
C HIS A 195 -21.38 -7.69 10.09
N GLN A 196 -21.70 -8.17 8.87
CA GLN A 196 -22.20 -7.38 7.76
C GLN A 196 -21.34 -6.12 7.46
N PRO A 197 -20.05 -6.27 7.16
CA PRO A 197 -19.19 -5.13 6.96
C PRO A 197 -19.60 -4.32 5.71
N HIS A 198 -19.25 -3.06 5.74
CA HIS A 198 -19.37 -2.20 4.56
C HIS A 198 -18.02 -2.10 3.84
N ALA A 199 -18.06 -2.09 2.50
CA ALA A 199 -16.87 -2.00 1.68
C ALA A 199 -16.27 -0.59 1.73
N SER A 200 -15.14 -0.43 2.43
CA SER A 200 -14.32 0.78 2.46
C SER A 200 -13.10 0.60 1.57
N LEU A 201 -12.62 1.67 0.94
CA LEU A 201 -11.32 1.65 0.26
C LEU A 201 -10.22 1.58 1.32
N VAL A 202 -9.50 0.46 1.36
CA VAL A 202 -8.41 0.23 2.30
C VAL A 202 -7.04 0.43 1.62
N HIS A 203 -6.02 0.73 2.41
CA HIS A 203 -4.63 0.71 1.97
C HIS A 203 -4.20 -0.71 1.57
N GLY A 204 -4.64 -1.72 2.31
CA GLY A 204 -4.49 -3.14 2.02
C GLY A 204 -3.12 -3.74 2.40
N ASP A 205 -2.12 -2.90 2.70
CA ASP A 205 -0.80 -3.30 3.20
C ASP A 205 -0.29 -2.30 4.26
N LEU A 206 -1.15 -1.92 5.21
CA LEU A 206 -0.87 -0.89 6.21
C LEU A 206 -0.16 -1.47 7.44
N TRP A 207 1.12 -1.72 7.34
CA TRP A 207 1.97 -2.13 8.44
C TRP A 207 2.99 -1.03 8.78
N PRO A 208 3.76 -1.10 9.89
CA PRO A 208 4.70 -0.04 10.29
C PRO A 208 5.76 0.34 9.25
N GLY A 209 6.01 -0.52 8.25
CA GLY A 209 6.93 -0.21 7.14
C GLY A 209 6.34 0.69 6.06
N ASN A 210 5.01 0.85 6.02
CA ASN A 210 4.28 1.61 4.99
C ASN A 210 3.56 2.83 5.55
N ALA A 211 3.86 3.23 6.79
CA ALA A 211 3.29 4.39 7.47
C ALA A 211 4.39 5.16 8.23
N ALA A 212 4.33 6.48 8.21
CA ALA A 212 5.28 7.33 8.91
C ALA A 212 4.67 8.70 9.24
N VAL A 213 5.39 9.47 10.04
CA VAL A 213 5.13 10.90 10.23
C VAL A 213 6.22 11.67 9.50
N LEU A 214 5.84 12.70 8.74
CA LEU A 214 6.77 13.57 8.03
C LEU A 214 7.53 14.48 8.99
N SER A 215 8.61 15.09 8.50
CA SER A 215 9.41 16.07 9.28
C SER A 215 8.62 17.30 9.72
N ASP A 216 7.50 17.60 9.06
CA ASP A 216 6.58 18.68 9.41
C ASP A 216 5.40 18.23 10.32
N GLY A 217 5.42 16.98 10.80
CA GLY A 217 4.41 16.41 11.71
C GLY A 217 3.17 15.84 11.02
N ARG A 218 3.01 15.95 9.69
CA ARG A 218 1.88 15.37 8.97
C ARG A 218 2.02 13.84 8.84
N PRO A 219 0.93 13.08 9.00
CA PRO A 219 0.95 11.64 8.78
C PRO A 219 1.05 11.29 7.30
N CYS A 220 1.77 10.22 6.96
CA CYS A 220 1.85 9.73 5.59
C CYS A 220 1.80 8.20 5.51
N ILE A 221 1.22 7.71 4.40
CA ILE A 221 1.18 6.29 4.03
C ILE A 221 1.65 6.13 2.58
N PHE A 222 2.22 4.99 2.27
CA PHE A 222 2.78 4.68 0.94
C PHE A 222 2.80 3.17 0.70
N ASP A 223 3.04 2.74 -0.55
CA ASP A 223 3.10 1.33 -0.96
C ASP A 223 1.77 0.58 -0.79
N PRO A 224 0.64 1.12 -1.29
CA PRO A 224 -0.66 0.49 -1.09
C PRO A 224 -0.90 -0.73 -1.99
N ALA A 225 -1.72 -1.65 -1.48
CA ALA A 225 -2.32 -2.77 -2.21
C ALA A 225 -3.85 -2.66 -2.13
N VAL A 226 -4.40 -1.58 -2.69
CA VAL A 226 -5.79 -1.18 -2.48
C VAL A 226 -6.83 -2.22 -2.90
N SER A 227 -7.90 -2.24 -2.14
CA SER A 227 -9.18 -2.86 -2.51
C SER A 227 -10.32 -2.23 -1.70
N TYR A 228 -11.53 -2.36 -2.18
CA TYR A 228 -12.70 -2.18 -1.32
C TYR A 228 -12.85 -3.42 -0.45
N SER A 229 -12.70 -3.26 0.84
CA SER A 229 -12.65 -4.34 1.84
C SER A 229 -13.33 -3.91 3.13
N ASP A 230 -13.49 -4.85 4.05
CA ASP A 230 -13.73 -4.48 5.43
C ASP A 230 -12.55 -3.63 5.94
N ARG A 231 -12.84 -2.46 6.52
CA ARG A 231 -11.84 -1.54 7.08
C ARG A 231 -10.96 -2.17 8.17
N GLU A 232 -11.45 -3.24 8.81
CA GLU A 232 -10.70 -3.99 9.81
C GLU A 232 -9.40 -4.60 9.24
N VAL A 233 -9.31 -4.80 7.92
CA VAL A 233 -8.08 -5.27 7.26
C VAL A 233 -6.90 -4.35 7.54
N ASP A 234 -7.07 -3.03 7.38
CA ASP A 234 -5.98 -2.08 7.66
C ASP A 234 -5.65 -2.01 9.15
N ILE A 235 -6.65 -2.13 10.03
CA ILE A 235 -6.43 -2.12 11.48
C ILE A 235 -5.70 -3.38 11.94
N ALA A 236 -6.07 -4.55 11.41
CA ALA A 236 -5.37 -5.80 11.68
C ALA A 236 -3.92 -5.73 11.16
N MET A 237 -3.71 -5.28 9.93
CA MET A 237 -2.38 -5.13 9.35
C MET A 237 -1.53 -4.14 10.13
N ALA A 238 -2.10 -3.01 10.57
CA ALA A 238 -1.44 -2.01 11.39
C ALA A 238 -0.96 -2.54 12.75
N SER A 239 -1.57 -3.59 13.27
CA SER A 239 -1.18 -4.24 14.54
C SER A 239 -0.07 -5.29 14.38
N MET A 240 0.22 -5.73 13.15
CA MET A 240 1.23 -6.76 12.86
C MET A 240 2.66 -6.19 12.94
N PHE A 241 3.64 -7.07 13.01
CA PHE A 241 5.08 -6.76 12.93
C PHE A 241 5.57 -5.69 13.93
N GLY A 242 5.03 -5.72 15.14
CA GLY A 242 5.33 -4.75 16.19
C GLY A 242 4.28 -3.65 16.34
N GLY A 243 3.40 -3.51 15.36
CA GLY A 243 2.25 -2.60 15.37
C GLY A 243 2.60 -1.11 15.23
N LEU A 244 1.61 -0.33 14.83
CA LEU A 244 1.66 1.12 14.95
C LEU A 244 1.48 1.54 16.42
N PRO A 245 1.88 2.77 16.81
CA PRO A 245 1.69 3.26 18.17
C PRO A 245 0.23 3.27 18.63
N GLN A 246 0.00 3.10 19.94
CA GLN A 246 -1.34 3.03 20.51
C GLN A 246 -2.18 4.28 20.21
N GLU A 247 -1.54 5.44 20.09
CA GLU A 247 -2.15 6.72 19.75
C GLU A 247 -2.91 6.65 18.42
N PHE A 248 -2.39 5.91 17.46
CA PHE A 248 -3.07 5.66 16.17
C PHE A 248 -4.40 4.92 16.38
N PHE A 249 -4.38 3.78 17.08
CA PHE A 249 -5.57 2.96 17.29
C PHE A 249 -6.64 3.67 18.12
N MET A 250 -6.22 4.37 19.16
CA MET A 250 -7.13 5.17 20.00
C MET A 250 -7.81 6.28 19.19
N ALA A 251 -7.04 7.00 18.38
CA ALA A 251 -7.55 8.10 17.56
C ALA A 251 -8.47 7.59 16.44
N TYR A 252 -8.14 6.48 15.80
CA TYR A 252 -8.99 5.80 14.81
C TYR A 252 -10.34 5.41 15.44
N ASN A 253 -10.30 4.71 16.57
CA ASN A 253 -11.50 4.21 17.24
C ASN A 253 -12.38 5.34 17.81
N ASN A 254 -11.77 6.46 18.22
CA ASN A 254 -12.52 7.64 18.66
C ASN A 254 -13.23 8.36 17.49
N GLU A 255 -12.64 8.36 16.30
CA GLU A 255 -13.22 8.99 15.11
C GLU A 255 -14.33 8.13 14.49
N TRP A 256 -14.09 6.83 14.41
CA TRP A 256 -15.05 5.86 13.88
C TRP A 256 -14.91 4.52 14.61
N PRO A 257 -15.66 4.28 15.69
CA PRO A 257 -15.55 3.09 16.51
C PRO A 257 -15.65 1.80 15.71
N LEU A 258 -14.77 0.85 16.01
CA LEU A 258 -14.87 -0.50 15.45
C LEU A 258 -16.09 -1.21 16.03
N PRO A 259 -16.77 -2.05 15.24
CA PRO A 259 -17.91 -2.83 15.74
C PRO A 259 -17.48 -3.83 16.80
N ALA A 260 -18.43 -4.24 17.64
CA ALA A 260 -18.21 -5.28 18.62
C ALA A 260 -17.67 -6.55 17.95
N GLY A 261 -16.69 -7.19 18.56
CA GLY A 261 -16.08 -8.41 18.04
C GLY A 261 -14.94 -8.17 17.02
N ALA A 262 -14.55 -6.92 16.72
CA ALA A 262 -13.43 -6.64 15.82
C ALA A 262 -12.10 -7.29 16.26
N GLU A 263 -11.86 -7.39 17.59
CA GLU A 263 -10.65 -8.03 18.12
C GLU A 263 -10.62 -9.56 17.95
N GLN A 264 -11.76 -10.20 17.70
CA GLN A 264 -11.85 -11.64 17.45
C GLN A 264 -11.75 -11.99 15.97
N ARG A 265 -12.04 -11.06 15.09
CA ARG A 265 -11.89 -11.17 13.63
C ARG A 265 -10.48 -10.84 13.20
#